data_bcef5093d5a0f9620a692cc96edf3e34
#
_entry.id   bcef5093d5a0f9620a692cc96edf3e34
#
_cell.length_a   1.000
_cell.length_b   1.000
_cell.length_c   1.000
_cell.angle_alpha   90.00
_cell.angle_beta   90.00
_cell.angle_gamma   90.00
#
_symmetry.space_group_name_H-M   'P 1'
#
loop_
_entity.id
_entity.type
_entity.pdbx_description
1 polymer ?
#
loop_
_entity_poly.entity_id
_entity_poly.type
_entity_poly.pdbx_seq_one_letter_code
_entity_poly.pdbx_strand_id
1 'polypeptide(L)'
;MILGWIVFKAMLVVIVFLTGLAIAMYSTYAERKVAAFMQDRLGPSRAGPYGLLQPIADGVKMFMKEEIIPSVSNKKLFILGPCIAMLTACMTSVVVPWSSPLVINGVTYDLQITDINIGILYVFGVVSIGVYGIMIGGWASNNKFSLLGALRASAQMISYEIAMGMSIIALVMVTGSISLKEIVEQQAGGHWNIFYQPLGFLIFVTCAFAECNRTPFDLPECETELVGGYHTEYSSMKLGFYLFAEYINMFVSSAVISTLYFGGYQMPFVGRFIEDPNVLSILGLVFMFLKIFFFIFLFMWVRWTVPRFRYDQLMHLGWKIFIPLAMANIVLTGLIMWLTGSIG
;
A
#
# COMPACT_ATOMS: atom_id res chain seq x y z
N MET A 1 27.25 14.45 17.05
CA MET A 1 26.18 13.47 17.26
C MET A 1 24.90 13.85 16.54
N ILE A 2 24.30 15.03 16.76
CA ILE A 2 23.05 15.49 16.12
C ILE A 2 23.15 15.55 14.58
N LEU A 3 24.22 16.11 14.03
CA LEU A 3 24.43 16.20 12.58
C LEU A 3 24.48 14.81 11.92
N GLY A 4 25.16 13.83 12.53
CA GLY A 4 25.21 12.46 12.01
C GLY A 4 23.83 11.79 12.00
N TRP A 5 23.02 12.02 13.03
CA TRP A 5 21.66 11.53 13.10
C TRP A 5 20.75 12.15 12.02
N ILE A 6 20.85 13.47 11.79
CA ILE A 6 20.08 14.15 10.72
C ILE A 6 20.47 13.62 9.35
N VAL A 7 21.78 13.48 9.07
CA VAL A 7 22.28 12.93 7.81
C VAL A 7 21.79 11.49 7.59
N PHE A 8 21.82 10.65 8.64
CA PHE A 8 21.31 9.28 8.57
C PHE A 8 19.81 9.24 8.23
N LYS A 9 18.98 10.04 8.91
CA LYS A 9 17.54 10.11 8.62
C LYS A 9 17.24 10.66 7.22
N ALA A 10 17.97 11.67 6.76
CA ALA A 10 17.84 12.18 5.40
C ALA A 10 18.20 11.11 4.35
N MET A 11 19.28 10.38 4.59
CA MET A 11 19.68 9.24 3.73
C MET A 11 18.61 8.15 3.72
N LEU A 12 18.03 7.82 4.87
CA LEU A 12 16.98 6.82 5.00
C LEU A 12 15.73 7.22 4.21
N VAL A 13 15.31 8.49 4.27
CA VAL A 13 14.19 9.02 3.47
C VAL A 13 14.45 8.78 1.98
N VAL A 14 15.65 9.14 1.49
CA VAL A 14 16.02 8.97 0.08
C VAL A 14 16.03 7.49 -0.31
N ILE A 15 16.59 6.62 0.53
CA ILE A 15 16.64 5.17 0.27
C ILE A 15 15.24 4.58 0.21
N VAL A 16 14.36 4.89 1.18
CA VAL A 16 12.98 4.37 1.19
C VAL A 16 12.19 4.86 -0.02
N PHE A 17 12.34 6.13 -0.38
CA PHE A 17 11.70 6.70 -1.57
C PHE A 17 12.17 6.02 -2.85
N LEU A 18 13.48 5.90 -3.07
CA LEU A 18 14.05 5.24 -4.25
C LEU A 18 13.70 3.76 -4.32
N THR A 19 13.66 3.08 -3.17
CA THR A 19 13.25 1.66 -3.09
C THR A 19 11.79 1.51 -3.48
N GLY A 20 10.91 2.38 -2.98
CA GLY A 20 9.50 2.39 -3.35
C GLY A 20 9.29 2.61 -4.84
N LEU A 21 10.00 3.58 -5.44
CA LEU A 21 9.97 3.82 -6.89
C LEU A 21 10.50 2.63 -7.69
N ALA A 22 11.62 2.03 -7.26
CA ALA A 22 12.19 0.88 -7.93
C ALA A 22 11.24 -0.32 -7.90
N ILE A 23 10.62 -0.61 -6.74
CA ILE A 23 9.65 -1.69 -6.60
C ILE A 23 8.40 -1.39 -7.44
N ALA A 24 7.87 -0.17 -7.44
CA ALA A 24 6.74 0.22 -8.27
C ALA A 24 7.05 0.01 -9.76
N MET A 25 8.22 0.44 -10.21
CA MET A 25 8.68 0.28 -11.59
C MET A 25 8.80 -1.22 -11.97
N TYR A 26 9.48 -2.03 -11.15
CA TYR A 26 9.63 -3.46 -11.44
C TYR A 26 8.36 -4.27 -11.20
N SER A 27 7.40 -3.79 -10.40
CA SER A 27 6.08 -4.40 -10.24
C SER A 27 5.30 -4.42 -11.55
N THR A 28 5.47 -3.41 -12.42
CA THR A 28 4.85 -3.41 -13.76
C THR A 28 5.38 -4.55 -14.64
N TYR A 29 6.67 -4.84 -14.55
CA TYR A 29 7.29 -5.96 -15.24
C TYR A 29 6.84 -7.31 -14.66
N ALA A 30 6.88 -7.43 -13.33
CA ALA A 30 6.45 -8.64 -12.63
C ALA A 30 5.01 -8.99 -12.96
N GLU A 31 4.11 -8.00 -12.97
CA GLU A 31 2.72 -8.18 -13.33
C GLU A 31 2.54 -8.73 -14.76
N ARG A 32 3.26 -8.16 -15.74
CA ARG A 32 3.23 -8.66 -17.12
C ARG A 32 3.79 -10.07 -17.25
N LYS A 33 4.80 -10.44 -16.45
CA LYS A 33 5.36 -11.80 -16.41
C LYS A 33 4.40 -12.79 -15.77
N VAL A 34 3.83 -12.44 -14.61
CA VAL A 34 2.85 -13.29 -13.91
C VAL A 34 1.62 -13.53 -14.81
N ALA A 35 1.09 -12.47 -15.43
CA ALA A 35 0.00 -12.60 -16.40
C ALA A 35 0.36 -13.53 -17.57
N ALA A 36 1.57 -13.40 -18.09
CA ALA A 36 2.03 -14.24 -19.20
C ALA A 36 2.12 -15.70 -18.81
N PHE A 37 2.66 -16.01 -17.62
CA PHE A 37 2.73 -17.40 -17.11
C PHE A 37 1.33 -18.00 -16.89
N MET A 38 0.36 -17.21 -16.39
CA MET A 38 -1.01 -17.68 -16.22
C MET A 38 -1.74 -17.93 -17.56
N GLN A 39 -1.27 -17.28 -18.63
CA GLN A 39 -1.86 -17.36 -19.98
C GLN A 39 -1.04 -18.23 -20.94
N ASP A 40 -0.09 -19.03 -20.44
CA ASP A 40 0.82 -19.88 -21.21
C ASP A 40 1.52 -19.15 -22.38
N ARG A 41 1.97 -17.90 -22.14
CA ARG A 41 2.69 -17.08 -23.12
C ARG A 41 3.98 -16.47 -22.55
N LEU A 42 4.90 -16.13 -23.45
CA LEU A 42 6.12 -15.41 -23.09
C LEU A 42 5.77 -13.92 -22.83
N GLY A 43 6.01 -13.47 -21.60
CA GLY A 43 5.93 -12.06 -21.25
C GLY A 43 7.04 -11.22 -21.91
N PRO A 44 7.24 -9.95 -21.48
CA PRO A 44 8.30 -9.08 -22.01
C PRO A 44 9.65 -9.79 -22.00
N SER A 45 10.30 -9.88 -23.19
CA SER A 45 11.57 -10.62 -23.33
C SER A 45 12.60 -9.90 -24.20
N ARG A 46 12.22 -8.85 -24.97
CA ARG A 46 13.07 -8.20 -25.95
C ARG A 46 13.91 -7.04 -25.42
N ALA A 47 13.45 -6.34 -24.37
CA ALA A 47 14.17 -5.20 -23.80
C ALA A 47 15.19 -5.68 -22.77
N GLY A 48 16.42 -5.91 -23.20
CA GLY A 48 17.50 -6.47 -22.38
C GLY A 48 17.35 -7.97 -22.09
N PRO A 49 18.22 -8.56 -21.26
CA PRO A 49 18.13 -9.97 -20.90
C PRO A 49 16.81 -10.26 -20.19
N TYR A 50 16.04 -11.21 -20.72
CA TYR A 50 14.73 -11.61 -20.21
C TYR A 50 13.68 -10.48 -20.10
N GLY A 51 13.91 -9.30 -20.71
CA GLY A 51 13.01 -8.15 -20.65
C GLY A 51 13.19 -7.26 -19.40
N LEU A 52 14.28 -7.41 -18.64
CA LEU A 52 14.51 -6.66 -17.39
C LEU A 52 14.62 -5.13 -17.59
N LEU A 53 14.98 -4.67 -18.80
CA LEU A 53 15.04 -3.24 -19.12
C LEU A 53 13.68 -2.66 -19.57
N GLN A 54 12.64 -3.46 -19.65
CA GLN A 54 11.31 -3.00 -20.07
C GLN A 54 10.73 -1.88 -19.19
N PRO A 55 10.82 -1.95 -17.85
CA PRO A 55 10.35 -0.85 -17.00
C PRO A 55 11.05 0.47 -17.23
N ILE A 56 12.36 0.41 -17.50
CA ILE A 56 13.16 1.60 -17.81
C ILE A 56 12.72 2.19 -19.15
N ALA A 57 12.51 1.34 -20.17
CA ALA A 57 12.01 1.77 -21.48
C ALA A 57 10.61 2.41 -21.36
N ASP A 58 9.72 1.84 -20.54
CA ASP A 58 8.40 2.40 -20.27
C ASP A 58 8.49 3.75 -19.54
N GLY A 59 9.44 3.90 -18.60
CA GLY A 59 9.71 5.18 -17.93
C GLY A 59 10.22 6.24 -18.91
N VAL A 60 11.24 5.92 -19.72
CA VAL A 60 11.78 6.84 -20.74
C VAL A 60 10.69 7.26 -21.73
N LYS A 61 9.85 6.33 -22.17
CA LYS A 61 8.68 6.64 -23.03
C LYS A 61 7.75 7.68 -22.40
N MET A 62 7.46 7.58 -21.09
CA MET A 62 6.62 8.55 -20.40
C MET A 62 7.26 9.93 -20.33
N PHE A 63 8.58 10.02 -20.13
CA PHE A 63 9.31 11.29 -20.15
C PHE A 63 9.37 11.93 -21.55
N MET A 64 9.55 11.12 -22.59
CA MET A 64 9.68 11.60 -23.98
C MET A 64 8.33 11.91 -24.64
N LYS A 65 7.23 11.45 -24.07
CA LYS A 65 5.90 11.66 -24.61
C LYS A 65 5.45 13.12 -24.43
N GLU A 66 4.84 13.68 -25.48
CA GLU A 66 4.31 15.04 -25.44
C GLU A 66 3.25 15.21 -24.34
N GLU A 67 3.36 16.33 -23.63
CA GLU A 67 2.45 16.69 -22.57
C GLU A 67 1.24 17.46 -23.13
N ILE A 68 0.07 16.88 -23.01
CA ILE A 68 -1.19 17.50 -23.48
C ILE A 68 -1.99 17.91 -22.26
N ILE A 69 -2.41 19.18 -22.24
CA ILE A 69 -3.35 19.72 -21.26
C ILE A 69 -4.57 20.24 -22.05
N PRO A 70 -5.77 19.72 -21.79
CA PRO A 70 -6.98 20.20 -22.47
C PRO A 70 -7.16 21.73 -22.26
N SER A 71 -7.49 22.45 -23.33
CA SER A 71 -7.62 23.91 -23.29
C SER A 71 -8.69 24.42 -22.34
N VAL A 72 -9.71 23.61 -22.09
CA VAL A 72 -10.87 23.92 -21.23
C VAL A 72 -10.61 23.53 -19.77
N SER A 73 -9.50 22.82 -19.47
CA SER A 73 -9.16 22.35 -18.13
C SER A 73 -8.53 23.45 -17.27
N ASN A 74 -8.72 23.38 -15.94
CA ASN A 74 -7.99 24.21 -15.01
C ASN A 74 -6.57 23.68 -14.81
N LYS A 75 -5.57 24.31 -15.47
CA LYS A 75 -4.17 23.83 -15.49
C LYS A 75 -3.58 23.58 -14.10
N LYS A 76 -3.86 24.45 -13.12
CA LYS A 76 -3.30 24.31 -11.76
C LYS A 76 -3.85 23.07 -11.05
N LEU A 77 -5.15 22.87 -11.08
CA LEU A 77 -5.79 21.70 -10.46
C LEU A 77 -5.47 20.42 -11.23
N PHE A 78 -5.34 20.49 -12.56
CA PHE A 78 -4.96 19.35 -13.40
C PHE A 78 -3.55 18.82 -13.07
N ILE A 79 -2.60 19.68 -12.72
CA ILE A 79 -1.26 19.30 -12.27
C ILE A 79 -1.29 18.84 -10.80
N LEU A 80 -2.09 19.49 -9.96
CA LEU A 80 -2.15 19.23 -8.52
C LEU A 80 -2.67 17.80 -8.21
N GLY A 81 -3.66 17.29 -8.97
CA GLY A 81 -4.23 15.97 -8.77
C GLY A 81 -3.18 14.84 -8.72
N PRO A 82 -2.42 14.61 -9.80
CA PRO A 82 -1.38 13.58 -9.83
C PRO A 82 -0.28 13.80 -8.78
N CYS A 83 0.06 15.06 -8.50
CA CYS A 83 1.07 15.40 -7.48
C CYS A 83 0.61 14.99 -6.07
N ILE A 84 -0.65 15.25 -5.70
CA ILE A 84 -1.20 14.81 -4.41
C ILE A 84 -1.19 13.28 -4.34
N ALA A 85 -1.69 12.58 -5.36
CA ALA A 85 -1.75 11.12 -5.35
C ALA A 85 -0.35 10.49 -5.17
N MET A 86 0.65 10.99 -5.90
CA MET A 86 2.02 10.48 -5.79
C MET A 86 2.66 10.83 -4.44
N LEU A 87 2.45 12.04 -3.95
CA LEU A 87 3.04 12.50 -2.68
C LEU A 87 2.47 11.71 -1.50
N THR A 88 1.16 11.51 -1.44
CA THR A 88 0.52 10.73 -0.36
C THR A 88 0.96 9.27 -0.37
N ALA A 89 1.05 8.64 -1.54
CA ALA A 89 1.56 7.28 -1.65
C ALA A 89 2.99 7.15 -1.06
N CYS A 90 3.87 8.11 -1.33
CA CYS A 90 5.22 8.13 -0.76
C CYS A 90 5.23 8.42 0.74
N MET A 91 4.41 9.36 1.22
CA MET A 91 4.37 9.76 2.64
C MET A 91 3.91 8.61 3.55
N THR A 92 3.06 7.73 3.09
CA THR A 92 2.56 6.60 3.90
C THR A 92 3.70 5.67 4.35
N SER A 93 4.79 5.55 3.58
CA SER A 93 5.95 4.71 3.91
C SER A 93 6.81 5.21 5.08
N VAL A 94 6.63 6.47 5.53
CA VAL A 94 7.47 7.14 6.53
C VAL A 94 7.40 6.47 7.91
N VAL A 95 6.24 5.94 8.28
CA VAL A 95 6.00 5.34 9.60
C VAL A 95 6.20 3.82 9.65
N VAL A 96 6.53 3.19 8.51
CA VAL A 96 6.77 1.75 8.46
C VAL A 96 8.11 1.40 9.09
N PRO A 97 8.16 0.48 10.09
CA PRO A 97 9.40 -0.03 10.64
C PRO A 97 9.98 -1.10 9.69
N TRP A 98 11.10 -0.77 9.04
CA TRP A 98 11.69 -1.65 8.02
C TRP A 98 12.52 -2.77 8.60
N SER A 99 13.19 -2.54 9.74
CA SER A 99 13.98 -3.55 10.46
C SER A 99 14.23 -3.16 11.91
N SER A 100 14.86 -4.07 12.66
CA SER A 100 15.39 -3.78 14.00
C SER A 100 16.49 -2.74 13.94
N PRO A 101 16.80 -2.03 15.06
CA PRO A 101 17.83 -1.01 15.07
C PRO A 101 19.22 -1.55 14.68
N LEU A 102 19.97 -0.76 13.91
CA LEU A 102 21.40 -0.99 13.61
C LEU A 102 22.28 -0.34 14.66
N VAL A 103 23.31 -1.04 15.11
CA VAL A 103 24.30 -0.53 16.04
C VAL A 103 25.59 -0.25 15.29
N ILE A 104 25.93 1.04 15.09
CA ILE A 104 27.17 1.48 14.44
C ILE A 104 27.97 2.29 15.43
N ASN A 105 29.20 1.85 15.74
CA ASN A 105 30.11 2.51 16.70
C ASN A 105 29.47 2.78 18.08
N GLY A 106 28.63 1.87 18.57
CA GLY A 106 27.94 2.01 19.86
C GLY A 106 26.74 2.96 19.86
N VAL A 107 26.34 3.49 18.70
CA VAL A 107 25.13 4.30 18.53
C VAL A 107 24.07 3.47 17.83
N THR A 108 22.86 3.45 18.38
CA THR A 108 21.70 2.75 17.79
C THR A 108 21.00 3.65 16.77
N TYR A 109 20.78 3.13 15.59
CA TYR A 109 20.06 3.80 14.49
C TYR A 109 18.81 3.00 14.12
N ASP A 110 17.64 3.57 14.39
CA ASP A 110 16.36 2.95 13.99
C ASP A 110 16.17 3.03 12.46
N LEU A 111 15.90 1.88 11.85
CA LEU A 111 15.55 1.77 10.41
C LEU A 111 14.07 2.08 10.15
N GLN A 112 13.60 3.11 10.80
CA GLN A 112 12.29 3.75 10.62
C GLN A 112 12.54 5.25 10.49
N ILE A 113 11.90 5.91 9.53
CA ILE A 113 12.13 7.35 9.30
C ILE A 113 11.68 8.13 10.52
N THR A 114 10.44 7.91 10.94
CA THR A 114 9.87 8.54 12.14
C THR A 114 9.03 7.52 12.90
N ASP A 115 9.28 7.39 14.19
CA ASP A 115 8.42 6.66 15.11
C ASP A 115 7.39 7.62 15.69
N ILE A 116 6.12 7.36 15.45
CA ILE A 116 4.99 8.17 15.90
C ILE A 116 4.06 7.26 16.68
N ASN A 117 3.72 7.63 17.91
CA ASN A 117 2.81 6.85 18.76
C ASN A 117 1.44 6.60 18.11
N ILE A 118 1.01 7.48 17.20
CA ILE A 118 -0.23 7.38 16.42
C ILE A 118 0.02 6.92 14.97
N GLY A 119 0.98 6.01 14.75
CA GLY A 119 1.44 5.61 13.43
C GLY A 119 0.33 5.10 12.51
N ILE A 120 -0.58 4.28 13.02
CA ILE A 120 -1.74 3.79 12.25
C ILE A 120 -2.64 4.94 11.81
N LEU A 121 -2.96 5.87 12.71
CA LEU A 121 -3.81 7.01 12.38
C LEU A 121 -3.17 7.93 11.33
N TYR A 122 -1.85 8.08 11.38
CA TYR A 122 -1.08 8.79 10.35
C TYR A 122 -1.24 8.12 8.98
N VAL A 123 -1.10 6.79 8.89
CA VAL A 123 -1.28 6.03 7.64
C VAL A 123 -2.66 6.33 7.05
N PHE A 124 -3.72 6.18 7.84
CA PHE A 124 -5.09 6.46 7.37
C PHE A 124 -5.26 7.92 6.93
N GLY A 125 -4.80 8.88 7.74
CA GLY A 125 -4.94 10.29 7.40
C GLY A 125 -4.23 10.66 6.09
N VAL A 126 -3.06 10.08 5.81
CA VAL A 126 -2.33 10.32 4.56
C VAL A 126 -3.02 9.65 3.37
N VAL A 127 -3.51 8.42 3.54
CA VAL A 127 -4.23 7.68 2.51
C VAL A 127 -5.52 8.42 2.12
N SER A 128 -6.29 8.89 3.10
CA SER A 128 -7.51 9.70 2.87
C SER A 128 -7.24 10.95 2.02
N ILE A 129 -6.08 11.61 2.20
CA ILE A 129 -5.69 12.75 1.35
C ILE A 129 -5.48 12.31 -0.11
N GLY A 130 -5.04 11.07 -0.35
CA GLY A 130 -4.86 10.50 -1.69
C GLY A 130 -6.15 10.50 -2.53
N VAL A 131 -7.29 10.29 -1.88
CA VAL A 131 -8.62 10.33 -2.52
C VAL A 131 -8.89 11.68 -3.19
N TYR A 132 -8.48 12.77 -2.54
CA TYR A 132 -8.63 14.11 -3.11
C TYR A 132 -7.77 14.30 -4.38
N GLY A 133 -6.61 13.64 -4.47
CA GLY A 133 -5.79 13.67 -5.68
C GLY A 133 -6.53 13.14 -6.90
N ILE A 134 -7.24 12.02 -6.75
CA ILE A 134 -8.07 11.42 -7.81
C ILE A 134 -9.29 12.30 -8.12
N MET A 135 -9.98 12.78 -7.08
CA MET A 135 -11.20 13.59 -7.24
C MET A 135 -10.91 14.93 -7.94
N ILE A 136 -9.87 15.64 -7.50
CA ILE A 136 -9.45 16.91 -8.09
C ILE A 136 -9.00 16.72 -9.54
N GLY A 137 -8.25 15.65 -9.81
CA GLY A 137 -7.77 15.34 -11.16
C GLY A 137 -8.90 15.05 -12.15
N GLY A 138 -9.87 14.22 -11.76
CA GLY A 138 -11.03 13.93 -12.59
C GLY A 138 -11.92 15.15 -12.83
N TRP A 139 -12.11 16.00 -11.80
CA TRP A 139 -12.86 17.24 -11.94
C TRP A 139 -12.15 18.27 -12.81
N ALA A 140 -10.84 18.45 -12.64
CA ALA A 140 -10.03 19.39 -13.39
C ALA A 140 -9.95 19.07 -14.89
N SER A 141 -10.11 17.79 -15.26
CA SER A 141 -10.09 17.31 -16.65
C SER A 141 -11.23 17.86 -17.50
N ASN A 142 -12.30 18.38 -16.88
CA ASN A 142 -13.52 18.90 -17.55
C ASN A 142 -14.14 17.91 -18.55
N ASN A 143 -14.03 16.62 -18.29
CA ASN A 143 -14.64 15.54 -19.06
C ASN A 143 -15.62 14.78 -18.16
N LYS A 144 -16.85 14.52 -18.66
CA LYS A 144 -17.89 13.81 -17.89
C LYS A 144 -17.50 12.38 -17.53
N PHE A 145 -16.78 11.67 -18.38
CA PHE A 145 -16.32 10.31 -18.08
C PHE A 145 -15.23 10.33 -17.00
N SER A 146 -14.31 11.30 -17.07
CA SER A 146 -13.27 11.49 -16.08
C SER A 146 -13.86 11.87 -14.70
N LEU A 147 -14.86 12.75 -14.68
CA LEU A 147 -15.55 13.12 -13.43
C LEU A 147 -16.33 11.94 -12.83
N LEU A 148 -17.06 11.17 -13.65
CA LEU A 148 -17.77 9.98 -13.19
C LEU A 148 -16.82 8.91 -12.66
N GLY A 149 -15.66 8.69 -13.31
CA GLY A 149 -14.61 7.80 -12.85
C GLY A 149 -14.05 8.22 -11.50
N ALA A 150 -13.75 9.52 -11.32
CA ALA A 150 -13.26 10.05 -10.07
C ALA A 150 -14.27 9.94 -8.92
N LEU A 151 -15.56 10.20 -9.18
CA LEU A 151 -16.62 10.05 -8.17
C LEU A 151 -16.80 8.58 -7.76
N ARG A 152 -16.76 7.63 -8.71
CA ARG A 152 -16.82 6.19 -8.40
C ARG A 152 -15.61 5.75 -7.58
N ALA A 153 -14.39 6.18 -7.94
CA ALA A 153 -13.18 5.90 -7.21
C ALA A 153 -13.25 6.41 -5.77
N SER A 154 -13.60 7.69 -5.60
CA SER A 154 -13.68 8.31 -4.28
C SER A 154 -14.73 7.64 -3.40
N ALA A 155 -15.90 7.33 -3.95
CA ALA A 155 -16.95 6.63 -3.21
C ALA A 155 -16.52 5.22 -2.77
N GLN A 156 -15.78 4.51 -3.62
CA GLN A 156 -15.19 3.21 -3.28
C GLN A 156 -14.18 3.35 -2.13
N MET A 157 -13.14 4.17 -2.31
CA MET A 157 -12.06 4.32 -1.33
C MET A 157 -12.61 4.72 0.05
N ILE A 158 -13.45 5.75 0.16
CA ILE A 158 -14.07 6.20 1.42
C ILE A 158 -14.89 5.08 2.08
N SER A 159 -15.66 4.33 1.30
CA SER A 159 -16.51 3.25 1.84
C SER A 159 -15.69 2.10 2.42
N TYR A 160 -14.61 1.71 1.75
CA TYR A 160 -13.75 0.62 2.19
C TYR A 160 -12.77 1.05 3.28
N GLU A 161 -12.37 2.32 3.32
CA GLU A 161 -11.55 2.90 4.39
C GLU A 161 -12.25 2.80 5.75
N ILE A 162 -13.57 3.03 5.80
CA ILE A 162 -14.36 2.86 7.04
C ILE A 162 -14.28 1.41 7.55
N ALA A 163 -14.52 0.43 6.68
CA ALA A 163 -14.48 -0.99 7.07
C ALA A 163 -13.07 -1.43 7.47
N MET A 164 -12.04 -0.93 6.76
CA MET A 164 -10.63 -1.16 7.06
C MET A 164 -10.25 -0.59 8.43
N GLY A 165 -10.66 0.66 8.73
CA GLY A 165 -10.44 1.29 10.03
C GLY A 165 -11.08 0.52 11.18
N MET A 166 -12.32 0.04 11.00
CA MET A 166 -13.01 -0.78 12.00
C MET A 166 -12.29 -2.13 12.24
N SER A 167 -11.74 -2.76 11.21
CA SER A 167 -10.95 -3.99 11.37
C SER A 167 -9.70 -3.79 12.22
N ILE A 168 -9.07 -2.62 12.09
CA ILE A 168 -7.90 -2.24 12.89
C ILE A 168 -8.27 -1.92 14.34
N ILE A 169 -9.45 -1.36 14.61
CA ILE A 169 -9.88 -1.15 16.00
C ILE A 169 -9.86 -2.47 16.77
N ALA A 170 -10.36 -3.56 16.18
CA ALA A 170 -10.30 -4.89 16.80
C ALA A 170 -8.85 -5.34 17.04
N LEU A 171 -7.92 -5.05 16.11
CA LEU A 171 -6.50 -5.35 16.28
C LEU A 171 -5.88 -4.51 17.41
N VAL A 172 -6.16 -3.21 17.47
CA VAL A 172 -5.66 -2.29 18.50
C VAL A 172 -6.18 -2.70 19.89
N MET A 173 -7.40 -3.20 20.01
CA MET A 173 -7.92 -3.75 21.27
C MET A 173 -7.02 -4.89 21.79
N VAL A 174 -6.55 -5.77 20.92
CA VAL A 174 -5.67 -6.89 21.29
C VAL A 174 -4.25 -6.43 21.61
N THR A 175 -3.72 -5.50 20.83
CA THR A 175 -2.32 -5.04 20.98
C THR A 175 -2.15 -3.92 22.00
N GLY A 176 -3.21 -3.16 22.30
CA GLY A 176 -3.15 -2.01 23.22
C GLY A 176 -2.33 -0.83 22.70
N SER A 177 -1.82 -0.86 21.47
CA SER A 177 -0.99 0.19 20.89
C SER A 177 -1.43 0.56 19.46
N ILE A 178 -1.19 1.83 19.09
CA ILE A 178 -1.42 2.39 17.75
C ILE A 178 -0.08 2.64 17.03
N SER A 179 1.07 2.45 17.72
CA SER A 179 2.40 2.54 17.13
C SER A 179 2.70 1.28 16.33
N LEU A 180 3.11 1.44 15.05
CA LEU A 180 3.49 0.31 14.20
C LEU A 180 4.71 -0.45 14.74
N LYS A 181 5.66 0.25 15.37
CA LYS A 181 6.86 -0.34 15.97
C LYS A 181 6.49 -1.24 17.14
N GLU A 182 5.68 -0.75 18.08
CA GLU A 182 5.24 -1.52 19.25
C GLU A 182 4.43 -2.75 18.85
N ILE A 183 3.56 -2.62 17.83
CA ILE A 183 2.80 -3.75 17.30
C ILE A 183 3.72 -4.83 16.72
N VAL A 184 4.79 -4.45 16.03
CA VAL A 184 5.79 -5.42 15.52
C VAL A 184 6.56 -6.06 16.66
N GLU A 185 6.98 -5.30 17.67
CA GLU A 185 7.72 -5.81 18.82
C GLU A 185 6.89 -6.80 19.66
N GLN A 186 5.59 -6.56 19.83
CA GLN A 186 4.68 -7.49 20.52
C GLN A 186 4.51 -8.83 19.79
N GLN A 187 4.66 -8.85 18.48
CA GLN A 187 4.60 -10.07 17.65
C GLN A 187 5.91 -10.88 17.67
N ALA A 188 6.91 -10.45 18.45
CA ALA A 188 8.16 -11.19 18.61
C ALA A 188 7.91 -12.61 19.11
N GLY A 189 8.73 -13.56 18.67
CA GLY A 189 8.58 -14.97 19.07
C GLY A 189 7.55 -15.79 18.28
N GLY A 190 6.93 -15.21 17.26
CA GLY A 190 5.98 -15.92 16.38
C GLY A 190 4.51 -15.76 16.77
N HIS A 191 4.20 -14.89 17.71
CA HIS A 191 2.83 -14.55 18.10
C HIS A 191 2.21 -13.56 17.08
N TRP A 192 2.00 -13.99 15.86
CA TRP A 192 1.47 -13.16 14.81
C TRP A 192 0.00 -12.84 15.02
N ASN A 193 -0.38 -11.60 14.80
CA ASN A 193 -1.75 -11.12 14.98
C ASN A 193 -2.79 -11.77 14.05
N ILE A 194 -2.36 -12.37 12.95
CA ILE A 194 -3.24 -13.13 12.06
C ILE A 194 -3.94 -14.29 12.77
N PHE A 195 -3.30 -14.91 13.77
CA PHE A 195 -3.90 -16.00 14.54
C PHE A 195 -4.93 -15.51 15.54
N TYR A 196 -4.75 -14.29 16.07
CA TYR A 196 -5.69 -13.68 17.03
C TYR A 196 -6.85 -12.96 16.34
N GLN A 197 -6.62 -12.43 15.12
CA GLN A 197 -7.58 -11.63 14.37
C GLN A 197 -7.70 -12.08 12.90
N PRO A 198 -8.07 -13.36 12.62
CA PRO A 198 -8.17 -13.86 11.24
C PRO A 198 -9.27 -13.16 10.44
N LEU A 199 -10.39 -12.85 11.07
CA LEU A 199 -11.49 -12.13 10.43
C LEU A 199 -11.11 -10.68 10.13
N GLY A 200 -10.46 -9.99 11.08
CA GLY A 200 -9.92 -8.65 10.87
C GLY A 200 -8.91 -8.61 9.72
N PHE A 201 -8.03 -9.61 9.62
CA PHE A 201 -7.08 -9.74 8.52
C PHE A 201 -7.77 -9.88 7.16
N LEU A 202 -8.80 -10.74 7.04
CA LEU A 202 -9.57 -10.93 5.81
C LEU A 202 -10.23 -9.62 5.34
N ILE A 203 -10.89 -8.89 6.26
CA ILE A 203 -11.50 -7.60 5.96
C ILE A 203 -10.43 -6.61 5.54
N PHE A 204 -9.33 -6.52 6.28
CA PHE A 204 -8.25 -5.57 6.00
C PHE A 204 -7.64 -5.79 4.61
N VAL A 205 -7.29 -7.05 4.26
CA VAL A 205 -6.70 -7.37 2.95
C VAL A 205 -7.67 -7.04 1.82
N THR A 206 -8.96 -7.40 1.95
CA THR A 206 -9.94 -7.08 0.90
C THR A 206 -10.16 -5.56 0.75
N CYS A 207 -10.15 -4.80 1.84
CA CYS A 207 -10.20 -3.34 1.79
C CYS A 207 -8.93 -2.74 1.19
N ALA A 208 -7.75 -3.33 1.44
CA ALA A 208 -6.49 -2.90 0.84
C ALA A 208 -6.48 -3.07 -0.70
N PHE A 209 -7.11 -4.12 -1.24
CA PHE A 209 -7.34 -4.22 -2.69
C PHE A 209 -8.19 -3.07 -3.22
N ALA A 210 -9.25 -2.70 -2.52
CA ALA A 210 -10.12 -1.60 -2.90
C ALA A 210 -9.42 -0.24 -2.84
N GLU A 211 -8.53 -0.05 -1.86
CA GLU A 211 -7.73 1.16 -1.66
C GLU A 211 -6.67 1.34 -2.76
N CYS A 212 -6.06 0.23 -3.21
CA CYS A 212 -5.10 0.24 -4.30
C CYS A 212 -5.76 0.33 -5.69
N ASN A 213 -7.07 0.45 -5.79
CA ASN A 213 -7.83 0.44 -7.05
C ASN A 213 -7.46 -0.73 -7.97
N ARG A 214 -7.18 -1.91 -7.39
CA ARG A 214 -6.77 -3.10 -8.15
C ARG A 214 -7.94 -4.06 -8.33
N THR A 215 -7.98 -4.75 -9.47
CA THR A 215 -8.99 -5.79 -9.72
C THR A 215 -9.01 -6.80 -8.56
N PRO A 216 -10.18 -7.17 -8.01
CA PRO A 216 -11.54 -7.00 -8.57
C PRO A 216 -12.24 -5.65 -8.31
N PHE A 217 -11.59 -4.70 -7.64
CA PHE A 217 -12.12 -3.40 -7.23
C PHE A 217 -11.66 -2.25 -8.16
N ASP A 218 -11.34 -2.54 -9.42
CA ASP A 218 -10.82 -1.60 -10.42
C ASP A 218 -11.97 -0.94 -11.20
N LEU A 219 -12.85 -0.25 -10.49
CA LEU A 219 -13.96 0.49 -11.10
C LEU A 219 -13.55 1.86 -11.69
N PRO A 220 -12.51 2.53 -11.16
CA PRO A 220 -12.06 3.80 -11.69
C PRO A 220 -11.51 3.73 -13.11
N GLU A 221 -10.86 2.62 -13.47
CA GLU A 221 -10.22 2.38 -14.77
C GLU A 221 -11.08 1.58 -15.75
N CYS A 222 -12.35 1.30 -15.44
CA CYS A 222 -13.18 0.41 -16.22
C CYS A 222 -13.27 0.87 -17.69
N GLU A 223 -12.37 0.39 -18.55
CA GLU A 223 -12.27 0.76 -19.98
C GLU A 223 -13.57 0.51 -20.73
N THR A 224 -14.29 -0.53 -20.34
CA THR A 224 -15.57 -0.91 -20.98
C THR A 224 -16.73 0.03 -20.65
N GLU A 225 -16.66 0.75 -19.53
CA GLU A 225 -17.74 1.64 -19.07
C GLU A 225 -17.37 3.13 -19.16
N LEU A 226 -16.13 3.50 -18.87
CA LEU A 226 -15.68 4.88 -18.65
C LEU A 226 -14.48 5.31 -19.53
N VAL A 227 -14.16 4.56 -20.58
CA VAL A 227 -13.04 4.80 -21.52
C VAL A 227 -11.66 4.64 -20.85
N GLY A 228 -11.36 5.33 -19.79
CA GLY A 228 -10.13 5.26 -19.00
C GLY A 228 -10.34 5.89 -17.61
N GLY A 229 -11.58 6.15 -17.24
CA GLY A 229 -11.93 6.68 -15.94
C GLY A 229 -11.32 8.07 -15.68
N TYR A 230 -10.84 8.29 -14.46
CA TYR A 230 -10.36 9.61 -14.00
C TYR A 230 -9.11 10.10 -14.74
N HIS A 231 -8.31 9.21 -15.33
CA HIS A 231 -7.05 9.55 -16.00
C HIS A 231 -7.18 9.66 -17.55
N THR A 232 -8.41 9.63 -18.09
CA THR A 232 -8.67 9.65 -19.55
C THR A 232 -7.97 10.78 -20.29
N GLU A 233 -7.91 11.98 -19.70
CA GLU A 233 -7.31 13.16 -20.31
C GLU A 233 -5.80 13.33 -19.96
N TYR A 234 -5.27 12.47 -19.11
CA TYR A 234 -3.88 12.57 -18.69
C TYR A 234 -2.93 11.89 -19.67
N SER A 235 -1.79 12.55 -19.92
CA SER A 235 -0.71 12.03 -20.78
C SER A 235 0.65 12.25 -20.13
N SER A 236 1.72 11.66 -20.71
CA SER A 236 3.10 11.84 -20.29
C SER A 236 3.32 11.52 -18.80
N MET A 237 4.20 12.25 -18.11
CA MET A 237 4.52 12.01 -16.69
C MET A 237 3.37 12.25 -15.72
N LYS A 238 2.36 13.07 -16.08
CA LYS A 238 1.18 13.25 -15.24
C LYS A 238 0.35 11.98 -15.12
N LEU A 239 0.19 11.23 -16.21
CA LEU A 239 -0.38 9.89 -16.19
C LEU A 239 0.55 8.94 -15.42
N GLY A 240 1.87 9.06 -15.65
CA GLY A 240 2.88 8.27 -14.93
C GLY A 240 2.76 8.40 -13.41
N PHE A 241 2.52 9.59 -12.88
CA PHE A 241 2.35 9.81 -11.44
C PHE A 241 1.15 9.06 -10.85
N TYR A 242 0.02 9.01 -11.52
CA TYR A 242 -1.11 8.19 -11.07
C TYR A 242 -0.78 6.70 -11.08
N LEU A 243 -0.22 6.19 -12.17
CA LEU A 243 0.16 4.78 -12.29
C LEU A 243 1.23 4.39 -11.25
N PHE A 244 2.24 5.24 -11.05
CA PHE A 244 3.26 4.99 -10.02
C PHE A 244 2.66 5.06 -8.61
N ALA A 245 1.75 6.00 -8.34
CA ALA A 245 1.07 6.10 -7.06
C ALA A 245 0.32 4.81 -6.69
N GLU A 246 -0.38 4.20 -7.65
CA GLU A 246 -1.07 2.91 -7.42
C GLU A 246 -0.10 1.77 -7.08
N TYR A 247 1.03 1.66 -7.79
CA TYR A 247 2.02 0.62 -7.48
C TYR A 247 2.74 0.88 -6.15
N ILE A 248 3.00 2.15 -5.80
CA ILE A 248 3.56 2.50 -4.49
C ILE A 248 2.54 2.21 -3.38
N ASN A 249 1.25 2.51 -3.58
CA ASN A 249 0.20 2.15 -2.63
C ASN A 249 0.13 0.64 -2.43
N MET A 250 0.23 -0.17 -3.49
CA MET A 250 0.30 -1.63 -3.39
C MET A 250 1.51 -2.09 -2.57
N PHE A 251 2.68 -1.49 -2.78
CA PHE A 251 3.89 -1.78 -2.01
C PHE A 251 3.72 -1.42 -0.53
N VAL A 252 3.22 -0.21 -0.25
CA VAL A 252 3.03 0.27 1.12
C VAL A 252 1.93 -0.49 1.84
N SER A 253 0.80 -0.79 1.19
CA SER A 253 -0.25 -1.63 1.75
C SER A 253 0.28 -3.03 2.10
N SER A 254 1.12 -3.61 1.25
CA SER A 254 1.80 -4.88 1.52
C SER A 254 2.73 -4.79 2.75
N ALA A 255 3.44 -3.67 2.91
CA ALA A 255 4.27 -3.40 4.08
C ALA A 255 3.43 -3.25 5.36
N VAL A 256 2.32 -2.50 5.29
CA VAL A 256 1.39 -2.32 6.43
C VAL A 256 0.73 -3.64 6.82
N ILE A 257 0.28 -4.46 5.87
CA ILE A 257 -0.25 -5.81 6.13
C ILE A 257 0.80 -6.65 6.87
N SER A 258 2.04 -6.63 6.39
CA SER A 258 3.14 -7.38 6.98
C SER A 258 3.44 -6.94 8.41
N THR A 259 3.40 -5.63 8.71
CA THR A 259 3.64 -5.07 10.04
C THR A 259 2.51 -5.38 11.00
N LEU A 260 1.26 -5.24 10.59
CA LEU A 260 0.10 -5.40 11.46
C LEU A 260 -0.20 -6.86 11.80
N TYR A 261 -0.08 -7.78 10.83
CA TYR A 261 -0.56 -9.16 10.97
C TYR A 261 0.52 -10.22 10.98
N PHE A 262 1.71 -9.95 10.41
CA PHE A 262 2.78 -10.93 10.25
C PHE A 262 4.08 -10.56 10.99
N GLY A 263 4.03 -9.64 11.93
CA GLY A 263 5.16 -9.25 12.75
C GLY A 263 6.26 -8.46 12.01
N GLY A 264 5.94 -7.83 10.86
CA GLY A 264 6.88 -6.98 10.15
C GLY A 264 8.23 -7.66 9.88
N TYR A 265 9.30 -7.05 10.37
CA TYR A 265 10.66 -7.56 10.26
C TYR A 265 10.98 -8.72 11.23
N GLN A 266 10.09 -9.03 12.18
CA GLN A 266 10.33 -10.11 13.15
C GLN A 266 10.34 -11.47 12.47
N MET A 267 11.34 -12.28 12.84
CA MET A 267 11.52 -13.65 12.37
C MET A 267 11.16 -14.62 13.48
N PRO A 268 10.22 -15.55 13.27
CA PRO A 268 9.97 -16.60 14.25
C PRO A 268 11.22 -17.46 14.39
N PHE A 269 11.64 -17.73 15.62
CA PHE A 269 12.75 -18.60 16.01
C PHE A 269 14.19 -18.13 15.73
N VAL A 270 14.45 -17.23 14.78
CA VAL A 270 15.82 -16.86 14.37
C VAL A 270 16.55 -16.04 15.43
N GLY A 271 15.85 -15.19 16.18
CA GLY A 271 16.44 -14.45 17.30
C GLY A 271 17.00 -15.30 18.44
N ARG A 272 16.73 -16.64 18.44
CA ARG A 272 17.32 -17.57 19.39
C ARG A 272 18.71 -18.08 18.98
N PHE A 273 19.07 -17.94 17.71
CA PHE A 273 20.30 -18.50 17.15
C PHE A 273 21.34 -17.44 16.81
N ILE A 274 20.95 -16.17 16.72
CA ILE A 274 21.81 -15.06 16.30
C ILE A 274 21.80 -14.00 17.38
N GLU A 275 22.95 -13.75 18.01
CA GLU A 275 23.15 -12.76 19.06
C GLU A 275 23.57 -11.38 18.52
N ASP A 276 24.19 -11.34 17.32
CA ASP A 276 24.67 -10.09 16.72
C ASP A 276 23.52 -9.19 16.26
N PRO A 277 23.33 -7.98 16.86
CA PRO A 277 22.19 -7.11 16.53
C PRO A 277 22.20 -6.63 15.09
N ASN A 278 23.37 -6.42 14.49
CA ASN A 278 23.49 -5.96 13.11
C ASN A 278 23.11 -7.05 12.10
N VAL A 279 23.49 -8.30 12.35
CA VAL A 279 23.09 -9.44 11.53
C VAL A 279 21.58 -9.64 11.62
N LEU A 280 21.02 -9.54 12.83
CA LEU A 280 19.59 -9.63 13.05
C LEU A 280 18.82 -8.53 12.31
N SER A 281 19.36 -7.31 12.28
CA SER A 281 18.77 -6.19 11.55
C SER A 281 18.76 -6.42 10.04
N ILE A 282 19.87 -6.88 9.45
CA ILE A 282 19.96 -7.16 8.02
C ILE A 282 19.00 -8.30 7.62
N LEU A 283 18.97 -9.37 8.40
CA LEU A 283 18.05 -10.49 8.18
C LEU A 283 16.59 -10.06 8.33
N GLY A 284 16.28 -9.22 9.33
CA GLY A 284 14.96 -8.63 9.52
C GLY A 284 14.49 -7.84 8.29
N LEU A 285 15.40 -7.03 7.73
CA LEU A 285 15.11 -6.31 6.48
C LEU A 285 14.77 -7.26 5.33
N VAL A 286 15.58 -8.30 5.11
CA VAL A 286 15.33 -9.31 4.07
C VAL A 286 13.98 -10.00 4.28
N PHE A 287 13.66 -10.37 5.52
CA PHE A 287 12.40 -11.02 5.86
C PHE A 287 11.19 -10.11 5.65
N MET A 288 11.32 -8.83 5.98
CA MET A 288 10.29 -7.82 5.70
C MET A 288 10.02 -7.73 4.20
N PHE A 289 11.05 -7.64 3.36
CA PHE A 289 10.88 -7.59 1.91
C PHE A 289 10.32 -8.90 1.33
N LEU A 290 10.67 -10.06 1.86
CA LEU A 290 10.08 -11.34 1.43
C LEU A 290 8.56 -11.36 1.68
N LYS A 291 8.10 -10.90 2.85
CA LYS A 291 6.67 -10.79 3.16
C LYS A 291 5.98 -9.78 2.22
N ILE A 292 6.59 -8.64 1.98
CA ILE A 292 6.08 -7.63 1.05
C ILE A 292 5.93 -8.20 -0.36
N PHE A 293 6.96 -8.87 -0.89
CA PHE A 293 6.89 -9.49 -2.20
C PHE A 293 5.85 -10.60 -2.30
N PHE A 294 5.63 -11.34 -1.21
CA PHE A 294 4.53 -12.32 -1.14
C PHE A 294 3.17 -11.63 -1.30
N PHE A 295 2.92 -10.51 -0.60
CA PHE A 295 1.65 -9.79 -0.74
C PHE A 295 1.53 -9.10 -2.10
N ILE A 296 2.59 -8.51 -2.64
CA ILE A 296 2.59 -7.96 -4.01
C ILE A 296 2.24 -9.06 -5.02
N PHE A 297 2.80 -10.27 -4.88
CA PHE A 297 2.44 -11.40 -5.72
C PHE A 297 0.97 -11.80 -5.54
N LEU A 298 0.45 -11.79 -4.31
CA LEU A 298 -0.97 -12.04 -4.02
C LEU A 298 -1.87 -11.01 -4.73
N PHE A 299 -1.53 -9.72 -4.69
CA PHE A 299 -2.24 -8.67 -5.43
C PHE A 299 -2.27 -8.96 -6.94
N MET A 300 -1.12 -9.33 -7.50
CA MET A 300 -1.03 -9.65 -8.92
C MET A 300 -1.82 -10.93 -9.27
N TRP A 301 -1.74 -11.95 -8.43
CA TRP A 301 -2.44 -13.23 -8.65
C TRP A 301 -3.95 -13.04 -8.63
N VAL A 302 -4.48 -12.35 -7.64
CA VAL A 302 -5.91 -12.04 -7.54
C VAL A 302 -6.39 -11.22 -8.74
N ARG A 303 -5.61 -10.24 -9.18
CA ARG A 303 -5.94 -9.41 -10.36
C ARG A 303 -6.20 -10.24 -11.61
N TRP A 304 -5.45 -11.30 -11.83
CA TRP A 304 -5.53 -12.10 -13.04
C TRP A 304 -6.42 -13.34 -12.93
N THR A 305 -6.98 -13.61 -11.75
CA THR A 305 -7.84 -14.79 -11.50
C THR A 305 -9.29 -14.44 -11.19
N VAL A 306 -9.53 -13.32 -10.51
CA VAL A 306 -10.87 -12.95 -10.04
C VAL A 306 -11.53 -11.98 -11.02
N PRO A 307 -12.81 -12.19 -11.41
CA PRO A 307 -13.56 -11.26 -12.26
C PRO A 307 -13.85 -9.94 -11.50
N ARG A 308 -14.03 -8.87 -12.26
CA ARG A 308 -14.40 -7.54 -11.71
C ARG A 308 -15.79 -7.56 -11.09
N PHE A 309 -15.95 -6.79 -10.01
CA PHE A 309 -17.27 -6.51 -9.44
C PHE A 309 -17.94 -5.35 -10.21
N ARG A 310 -19.26 -5.38 -10.22
CA ARG A 310 -20.07 -4.25 -10.66
C ARG A 310 -20.20 -3.23 -9.53
N TYR A 311 -20.38 -1.94 -9.84
CA TYR A 311 -20.39 -0.86 -8.84
C TYR A 311 -21.41 -1.09 -7.70
N ASP A 312 -22.64 -1.53 -8.02
CA ASP A 312 -23.66 -1.84 -7.03
C ASP A 312 -23.27 -3.00 -6.09
N GLN A 313 -22.64 -4.06 -6.64
CA GLN A 313 -22.15 -5.19 -5.87
C GLN A 313 -21.03 -4.77 -4.92
N LEU A 314 -20.11 -3.94 -5.39
CA LEU A 314 -19.00 -3.43 -4.62
C LEU A 314 -19.48 -2.55 -3.46
N MET A 315 -20.40 -1.61 -3.71
CA MET A 315 -20.96 -0.76 -2.65
C MET A 315 -21.78 -1.58 -1.66
N HIS A 316 -22.53 -2.59 -2.11
CA HIS A 316 -23.25 -3.52 -1.25
C HIS A 316 -22.29 -4.31 -0.35
N LEU A 317 -21.17 -4.81 -0.89
CA LEU A 317 -20.15 -5.55 -0.17
C LEU A 317 -19.53 -4.70 0.96
N GLY A 318 -19.16 -3.44 0.66
CA GLY A 318 -18.58 -2.52 1.64
C GLY A 318 -19.56 -2.20 2.77
N TRP A 319 -20.73 -1.67 2.43
CA TRP A 319 -21.68 -1.14 3.41
C TRP A 319 -22.49 -2.21 4.14
N LYS A 320 -22.99 -3.24 3.42
CA LYS A 320 -23.91 -4.22 4.02
C LYS A 320 -23.23 -5.50 4.49
N ILE A 321 -21.99 -5.76 4.11
CA ILE A 321 -21.27 -6.96 4.54
C ILE A 321 -20.06 -6.60 5.39
N PHE A 322 -19.11 -5.80 4.89
CA PHE A 322 -17.86 -5.57 5.62
C PHE A 322 -18.01 -4.69 6.85
N ILE A 323 -18.81 -3.62 6.80
CA ILE A 323 -19.01 -2.77 7.98
C ILE A 323 -19.71 -3.57 9.11
N PRO A 324 -20.85 -4.25 8.90
CA PRO A 324 -21.47 -5.07 9.95
C PRO A 324 -20.54 -6.20 10.44
N LEU A 325 -19.77 -6.81 9.54
CA LEU A 325 -18.85 -7.88 9.89
C LEU A 325 -17.67 -7.36 10.74
N ALA A 326 -17.14 -6.18 10.42
CA ALA A 326 -16.10 -5.52 11.20
C ALA A 326 -16.63 -5.11 12.59
N MET A 327 -17.86 -4.59 12.68
CA MET A 327 -18.52 -4.31 13.97
C MET A 327 -18.68 -5.58 14.81
N ALA A 328 -19.15 -6.67 14.20
CA ALA A 328 -19.27 -7.95 14.86
C ALA A 328 -17.91 -8.46 15.37
N ASN A 329 -16.85 -8.28 14.58
CA ASN A 329 -15.48 -8.64 14.96
C ASN A 329 -15.00 -7.85 16.19
N ILE A 330 -15.27 -6.55 16.27
CA ILE A 330 -14.94 -5.71 17.44
C ILE A 330 -15.64 -6.25 18.70
N VAL A 331 -16.95 -6.50 18.60
CA VAL A 331 -17.74 -7.01 19.74
C VAL A 331 -17.24 -8.40 20.18
N LEU A 332 -16.99 -9.31 19.24
CA LEU A 332 -16.43 -10.63 19.52
C LEU A 332 -15.06 -10.54 20.19
N THR A 333 -14.19 -9.67 19.70
CA THR A 333 -12.87 -9.47 20.29
C THR A 333 -12.99 -8.96 21.74
N GLY A 334 -13.82 -7.96 21.99
CA GLY A 334 -14.05 -7.46 23.34
C GLY A 334 -14.61 -8.53 24.27
N LEU A 335 -15.53 -9.35 23.79
CA LEU A 335 -16.12 -10.45 24.58
C LEU A 335 -15.08 -11.53 24.91
N ILE A 336 -14.23 -11.90 23.94
CA ILE A 336 -13.15 -12.87 24.17
C ILE A 336 -12.13 -12.31 25.19
N MET A 337 -11.74 -11.06 25.06
CA MET A 337 -10.82 -10.41 26.00
C MET A 337 -11.40 -10.34 27.42
N TRP A 338 -12.68 -10.06 27.55
CA TRP A 338 -13.37 -10.07 28.84
C TRP A 338 -13.40 -11.46 29.47
N LEU A 339 -13.71 -12.49 28.68
CA LEU A 339 -13.75 -13.90 29.14
C LEU A 339 -12.39 -14.45 29.52
N THR A 340 -11.33 -14.02 28.83
CA THR A 340 -9.93 -14.46 29.09
C THR A 340 -9.27 -13.67 30.19
N GLY A 341 -9.93 -12.63 30.73
CA GLY A 341 -9.35 -11.77 31.79
C GLY A 341 -8.17 -10.92 31.30
N SER A 342 -8.02 -10.74 30.01
CA SER A 342 -6.95 -9.91 29.41
C SER A 342 -7.31 -8.41 29.42
N ILE A 343 -8.49 -8.05 29.91
CA ILE A 343 -8.88 -6.67 30.26
C ILE A 343 -8.73 -6.53 31.76
N GLY A 344 -7.58 -6.04 32.22
CA GLY A 344 -7.29 -5.76 33.59
C GLY A 344 -6.10 -4.84 33.73
#